data_9b4ee4f47998eec059acdeac1b146a71
#
_entry.id   9b4ee4f47998eec059acdeac1b146a71
#
_cell.length_a   1.000
_cell.length_b   1.000
_cell.length_c   1.000
_cell.angle_alpha   90.00
_cell.angle_beta   90.00
_cell.angle_gamma   90.00
#
_symmetry.space_group_name_H-M   'P 1'
#
loop_
_entity.id
_entity.type
_entity.pdbx_description
1 polymer ?
#
loop_
_entity_poly.entity_id
_entity_poly.type
_entity_poly.pdbx_seq_one_letter_code
_entity_poly.pdbx_strand_id
1 'polypeptide(L)'
;KKTTPDITPPQKTPHHNPLTIHSEKVNDDNVESLLKDMDGVIVAPGFGQRGIEGKFSALKWCREHDKPTFGICLGMQCMVIEYARNVLGLKDANSTEMNPQTPYNVIDLMEEQKSISNMGGTMRLGAYDCVLKAGSKAAEAYGSTHISERHRHRFEFNEEFRKQFEDAGMKCVGENPDTHLVEVVEIPEKKWYIGTQYHPEYSSTVLSPNPLFLSFVKAAIDNQKK
;
A
#
# COMPACT_ATOMS: atom_id res chain seq x y z
N LYS A 1 12.09 -11.24 -57.92
CA LYS A 1 11.59 -10.05 -57.17
C LYS A 1 11.65 -10.42 -55.70
N LYS A 2 12.59 -9.83 -54.93
CA LYS A 2 12.67 -9.97 -53.49
C LYS A 2 11.67 -8.94 -52.90
N THR A 3 10.67 -9.42 -52.21
CA THR A 3 9.74 -8.59 -51.43
C THR A 3 10.49 -8.16 -50.14
N THR A 4 10.75 -6.89 -49.99
CA THR A 4 11.21 -6.26 -48.70
C THR A 4 10.10 -6.45 -47.68
N PRO A 5 10.43 -6.85 -46.43
CA PRO A 5 9.42 -6.88 -45.38
C PRO A 5 9.04 -5.45 -45.02
N ASP A 6 7.73 -5.21 -44.96
CA ASP A 6 7.11 -3.97 -44.53
C ASP A 6 7.44 -3.75 -43.02
N ILE A 7 8.36 -2.81 -42.74
CA ILE A 7 8.70 -2.43 -41.37
C ILE A 7 7.68 -1.38 -40.96
N THR A 8 6.55 -1.83 -40.44
CA THR A 8 5.63 -0.95 -39.74
C THR A 8 6.36 -0.38 -38.53
N PRO A 9 6.47 0.95 -38.38
CA PRO A 9 7.12 1.52 -37.21
C PRO A 9 6.38 1.09 -35.93
N PRO A 10 7.09 0.78 -34.83
CA PRO A 10 6.45 0.39 -33.59
C PRO A 10 5.47 1.47 -33.19
N GLN A 11 4.24 1.09 -32.89
CA GLN A 11 3.24 1.97 -32.31
C GLN A 11 3.88 2.62 -31.06
N LYS A 12 3.85 3.95 -30.99
CA LYS A 12 4.30 4.68 -29.80
C LYS A 12 3.48 4.18 -28.62
N THR A 13 4.08 3.33 -27.79
CA THR A 13 3.55 3.03 -26.48
C THR A 13 3.46 4.36 -25.72
N PRO A 14 2.32 4.67 -25.10
CA PRO A 14 2.22 5.87 -24.28
C PRO A 14 3.33 5.80 -23.21
N HIS A 15 4.19 6.81 -23.17
CA HIS A 15 5.22 6.91 -22.16
C HIS A 15 4.53 7.26 -20.84
N HIS A 16 4.31 6.26 -19.99
CA HIS A 16 3.88 6.46 -18.62
C HIS A 16 5.08 6.99 -17.83
N ASN A 17 5.18 8.31 -17.68
CA ASN A 17 6.23 8.91 -16.87
C ASN A 17 5.75 9.00 -15.42
N PRO A 18 6.41 8.32 -14.46
CA PRO A 18 6.07 8.48 -13.06
C PRO A 18 6.38 9.91 -12.60
N LEU A 19 5.38 10.56 -11.99
CA LEU A 19 5.54 11.86 -11.37
C LEU A 19 5.80 11.68 -9.87
N THR A 20 6.87 12.27 -9.36
CA THR A 20 7.14 12.29 -7.92
C THR A 20 6.59 13.56 -7.30
N ILE A 21 5.69 13.41 -6.32
CA ILE A 21 5.10 14.50 -5.54
C ILE A 21 5.58 14.38 -4.10
N HIS A 22 6.16 15.45 -3.56
CA HIS A 22 6.53 15.50 -2.15
C HIS A 22 5.29 15.65 -1.29
N SER A 23 5.04 14.69 -0.40
CA SER A 23 3.84 14.66 0.44
C SER A 23 3.71 15.88 1.37
N GLU A 24 4.82 16.53 1.75
CA GLU A 24 4.78 17.79 2.52
C GLU A 24 4.08 18.95 1.79
N LYS A 25 3.93 18.83 0.46
CA LYS A 25 3.27 19.85 -0.38
C LYS A 25 1.80 19.51 -0.66
N VAL A 26 1.33 18.35 -0.21
CA VAL A 26 -0.05 17.88 -0.41
C VAL A 26 -0.87 18.22 0.80
N ASN A 27 -2.08 18.74 0.59
CA ASN A 27 -3.09 19.00 1.62
C ASN A 27 -4.48 18.90 0.99
N ASP A 28 -5.54 19.03 1.81
CA ASP A 28 -6.92 18.88 1.36
C ASP A 28 -7.34 19.94 0.32
N ASP A 29 -6.71 21.13 0.32
CA ASP A 29 -7.05 22.21 -0.62
C ASP A 29 -6.49 21.98 -2.02
N ASN A 30 -5.35 21.27 -2.14
CA ASN A 30 -4.65 21.11 -3.41
C ASN A 30 -4.57 19.67 -3.95
N VAL A 31 -4.96 18.68 -3.17
CA VAL A 31 -4.83 17.25 -3.52
C VAL A 31 -5.54 16.92 -4.83
N GLU A 32 -6.74 17.44 -5.05
CA GLU A 32 -7.48 17.23 -6.30
C GLU A 32 -6.70 17.74 -7.51
N SER A 33 -6.17 18.98 -7.43
CA SER A 33 -5.41 19.57 -8.53
C SER A 33 -4.13 18.79 -8.86
N LEU A 34 -3.54 18.12 -7.87
CA LEU A 34 -2.32 17.33 -8.02
C LEU A 34 -2.59 15.91 -8.53
N LEU A 35 -3.74 15.30 -8.18
CA LEU A 35 -3.98 13.87 -8.42
C LEU A 35 -5.08 13.56 -9.43
N LYS A 36 -5.94 14.52 -9.82
CA LYS A 36 -7.08 14.25 -10.73
C LYS A 36 -6.65 13.64 -12.07
N ASP A 37 -5.54 14.09 -12.62
CA ASP A 37 -5.03 13.64 -13.91
C ASP A 37 -4.07 12.43 -13.80
N MET A 38 -3.85 11.90 -12.59
CA MET A 38 -3.06 10.70 -12.37
C MET A 38 -3.91 9.44 -12.59
N ASP A 39 -3.35 8.43 -13.23
CA ASP A 39 -4.03 7.17 -13.51
C ASP A 39 -4.01 6.20 -12.32
N GLY A 40 -3.00 6.33 -11.47
CA GLY A 40 -2.83 5.59 -10.21
C GLY A 40 -1.80 6.29 -9.32
N VAL A 41 -1.82 5.96 -8.02
CA VAL A 41 -0.96 6.58 -7.00
C VAL A 41 -0.25 5.51 -6.17
N ILE A 42 1.07 5.64 -6.04
CA ILE A 42 1.86 4.84 -5.09
C ILE A 42 2.23 5.71 -3.91
N VAL A 43 1.84 5.27 -2.70
CA VAL A 43 2.30 5.88 -1.45
C VAL A 43 3.53 5.13 -0.96
N ALA A 44 4.66 5.78 -1.17
CA ALA A 44 5.99 5.20 -0.95
C ALA A 44 6.27 4.86 0.53
N PRO A 45 7.16 3.88 0.78
CA PRO A 45 7.64 3.56 2.11
C PRO A 45 8.42 4.74 2.74
N GLY A 46 8.72 4.63 4.03
CA GLY A 46 9.46 5.64 4.78
C GLY A 46 9.40 5.39 6.26
N PHE A 47 9.87 6.36 7.04
CA PHE A 47 9.86 6.35 8.51
C PHE A 47 9.55 7.76 9.04
N GLY A 48 9.01 7.81 10.26
CA GLY A 48 8.77 9.06 10.99
C GLY A 48 7.58 9.88 10.47
N GLN A 49 7.49 11.12 10.91
CA GLN A 49 6.30 11.96 10.79
C GLN A 49 6.30 12.89 9.57
N ARG A 50 7.42 12.98 8.85
CA ARG A 50 7.59 13.96 7.78
C ARG A 50 6.63 13.70 6.61
N GLY A 51 5.77 14.67 6.30
CA GLY A 51 4.84 14.62 5.17
C GLY A 51 3.69 13.62 5.32
N ILE A 52 3.42 13.13 6.53
CA ILE A 52 2.40 12.11 6.79
C ILE A 52 0.99 12.65 6.52
N GLU A 53 0.67 13.87 6.96
CA GLU A 53 -0.67 14.44 6.73
C GLU A 53 -0.98 14.57 5.23
N GLY A 54 0.00 14.93 4.42
CA GLY A 54 -0.18 14.93 2.97
C GLY A 54 -0.38 13.53 2.36
N LYS A 55 0.18 12.47 2.96
CA LYS A 55 -0.14 11.09 2.57
C LYS A 55 -1.59 10.76 2.93
N PHE A 56 -2.09 11.19 4.08
CA PHE A 56 -3.50 10.98 4.47
C PHE A 56 -4.45 11.71 3.52
N SER A 57 -4.19 12.99 3.18
CA SER A 57 -4.98 13.73 2.20
C SER A 57 -5.00 13.05 0.84
N ALA A 58 -3.85 12.57 0.36
CA ALA A 58 -3.75 11.84 -0.90
C ALA A 58 -4.53 10.52 -0.87
N LEU A 59 -4.39 9.73 0.19
CA LEU A 59 -5.07 8.45 0.36
C LEU A 59 -6.58 8.59 0.46
N LYS A 60 -7.06 9.56 1.23
CA LYS A 60 -8.48 9.91 1.33
C LYS A 60 -9.05 10.24 -0.04
N TRP A 61 -8.41 11.17 -0.75
CA TRP A 61 -8.85 11.56 -2.09
C TRP A 61 -8.87 10.38 -3.05
N CYS A 62 -7.82 9.56 -3.09
CA CYS A 62 -7.74 8.37 -3.95
C CYS A 62 -8.84 7.36 -3.63
N ARG A 63 -9.10 7.10 -2.35
CA ARG A 63 -10.14 6.18 -1.90
C ARG A 63 -11.54 6.68 -2.29
N GLU A 64 -11.82 7.97 -2.09
CA GLU A 64 -13.11 8.58 -2.42
C GLU A 64 -13.37 8.64 -3.93
N HIS A 65 -12.31 8.80 -4.74
CA HIS A 65 -12.41 8.89 -6.21
C HIS A 65 -12.12 7.57 -6.93
N ASP A 66 -12.05 6.45 -6.20
CA ASP A 66 -11.78 5.12 -6.76
C ASP A 66 -10.53 5.08 -7.68
N LYS A 67 -9.49 5.81 -7.28
CA LYS A 67 -8.21 5.87 -7.96
C LYS A 67 -7.38 4.63 -7.58
N PRO A 68 -6.81 3.87 -8.55
CA PRO A 68 -5.88 2.81 -8.24
C PRO A 68 -4.77 3.28 -7.31
N THR A 69 -4.62 2.62 -6.15
CA THR A 69 -3.72 3.08 -5.08
C THR A 69 -2.94 1.93 -4.47
N PHE A 70 -1.63 2.10 -4.38
CA PHE A 70 -0.72 1.15 -3.77
C PHE A 70 0.02 1.77 -2.58
N GLY A 71 -0.19 1.26 -1.37
CA GLY A 71 0.55 1.66 -0.17
C GLY A 71 1.63 0.64 0.18
N ILE A 72 2.90 1.06 0.28
CA ILE A 72 4.01 0.17 0.60
C ILE A 72 4.57 0.52 1.98
N CYS A 73 4.65 -0.45 2.87
CA CYS A 73 5.17 -0.35 4.24
C CYS A 73 4.51 0.82 5.00
N LEU A 74 5.19 1.94 5.22
CA LEU A 74 4.58 3.15 5.78
C LEU A 74 3.35 3.61 4.98
N GLY A 75 3.33 3.37 3.66
CA GLY A 75 2.17 3.67 2.82
C GLY A 75 0.93 2.86 3.22
N MET A 76 1.07 1.57 3.50
CA MET A 76 0.00 0.74 4.05
C MET A 76 -0.45 1.24 5.43
N GLN A 77 0.50 1.55 6.32
CA GLN A 77 0.17 2.09 7.65
C GLN A 77 -0.61 3.41 7.54
N CYS A 78 -0.25 4.27 6.60
CA CYS A 78 -1.01 5.48 6.31
C CYS A 78 -2.43 5.17 5.77
N MET A 79 -2.61 4.13 4.94
CA MET A 79 -3.94 3.67 4.49
C MET A 79 -4.82 3.26 5.68
N VAL A 80 -4.26 2.50 6.61
CA VAL A 80 -4.95 2.05 7.82
C VAL A 80 -5.35 3.25 8.68
N ILE A 81 -4.43 4.18 8.95
CA ILE A 81 -4.71 5.37 9.77
C ILE A 81 -5.76 6.26 9.11
N GLU A 82 -5.63 6.52 7.80
CA GLU A 82 -6.61 7.32 7.04
C GLU A 82 -8.00 6.70 7.12
N TYR A 83 -8.10 5.40 6.90
CA TYR A 83 -9.36 4.66 6.95
C TYR A 83 -9.99 4.69 8.35
N ALA A 84 -9.18 4.52 9.39
CA ALA A 84 -9.63 4.65 10.77
C ALA A 84 -10.23 6.03 11.06
N ARG A 85 -9.56 7.10 10.62
CA ARG A 85 -10.00 8.48 10.87
C ARG A 85 -11.27 8.83 10.10
N ASN A 86 -11.34 8.49 8.82
CA ASN A 86 -12.37 9.01 7.92
C ASN A 86 -13.53 8.02 7.65
N VAL A 87 -13.33 6.73 7.87
CA VAL A 87 -14.39 5.71 7.67
C VAL A 87 -14.89 5.17 9.00
N LEU A 88 -13.99 4.80 9.93
CA LEU A 88 -14.40 4.30 11.25
C LEU A 88 -14.77 5.43 12.23
N GLY A 89 -14.47 6.70 11.91
CA GLY A 89 -14.76 7.84 12.77
C GLY A 89 -13.80 7.99 13.97
N LEU A 90 -12.70 7.26 13.99
CA LEU A 90 -11.68 7.32 15.04
C LEU A 90 -10.72 8.49 14.77
N LYS A 91 -11.18 9.72 14.95
CA LYS A 91 -10.50 10.96 14.48
C LYS A 91 -9.04 11.10 14.89
N ASP A 92 -8.67 10.58 16.07
CA ASP A 92 -7.31 10.66 16.61
C ASP A 92 -6.50 9.37 16.39
N ALA A 93 -6.99 8.46 15.54
CA ALA A 93 -6.27 7.24 15.22
C ALA A 93 -4.88 7.54 14.62
N ASN A 94 -3.88 6.78 15.07
CA ASN A 94 -2.50 6.99 14.65
C ASN A 94 -1.67 5.70 14.83
N SER A 95 -0.40 5.80 14.45
CA SER A 95 0.67 4.91 14.86
C SER A 95 1.30 5.42 16.16
N THR A 96 1.66 4.52 17.06
CA THR A 96 2.45 4.88 18.26
C THR A 96 3.87 5.33 17.91
N GLU A 97 4.37 5.08 16.69
CA GLU A 97 5.59 5.71 16.17
C GLU A 97 5.44 7.23 16.03
N MET A 98 4.28 7.68 15.57
CA MET A 98 4.01 9.09 15.25
C MET A 98 3.40 9.83 16.45
N ASN A 99 2.51 9.17 17.18
CA ASN A 99 1.89 9.70 18.39
C ASN A 99 1.79 8.59 19.45
N PRO A 100 2.76 8.51 20.38
CA PRO A 100 2.75 7.50 21.45
C PRO A 100 1.53 7.58 22.39
N GLN A 101 0.80 8.69 22.38
CA GLN A 101 -0.36 8.94 23.23
C GLN A 101 -1.70 8.85 22.45
N THR A 102 -1.69 8.30 21.24
CA THR A 102 -2.93 8.15 20.48
C THR A 102 -3.93 7.27 21.23
N PRO A 103 -5.22 7.68 21.33
CA PRO A 103 -6.25 6.85 21.94
C PRO A 103 -6.64 5.64 21.08
N TYR A 104 -6.28 5.65 19.80
CA TYR A 104 -6.57 4.59 18.84
C TYR A 104 -5.30 4.23 18.07
N ASN A 105 -4.48 3.39 18.67
CA ASN A 105 -3.21 2.91 18.13
C ASN A 105 -3.42 1.80 17.09
N VAL A 106 -4.05 2.15 15.96
CA VAL A 106 -4.35 1.20 14.87
C VAL A 106 -3.10 0.62 14.21
N ILE A 107 -1.96 1.27 14.43
CA ILE A 107 -0.60 0.78 14.13
C ILE A 107 0.20 0.87 15.42
N ASP A 108 0.79 -0.25 15.86
CA ASP A 108 1.53 -0.32 17.13
C ASP A 108 2.73 -1.27 17.04
N LEU A 109 3.57 -1.26 18.07
CA LEU A 109 4.59 -2.28 18.30
C LEU A 109 3.92 -3.59 18.75
N MET A 110 4.48 -4.72 18.35
CA MET A 110 4.09 -6.01 18.93
C MET A 110 4.41 -6.04 20.44
N GLU A 111 3.64 -6.78 21.22
CA GLU A 111 3.86 -6.93 22.67
C GLU A 111 5.28 -7.40 23.02
N GLU A 112 5.80 -8.34 22.24
CA GLU A 112 7.17 -8.85 22.37
C GLU A 112 8.23 -7.77 22.17
N GLN A 113 7.95 -6.78 21.32
CA GLN A 113 8.85 -5.66 21.03
C GLN A 113 8.82 -4.59 22.12
N LYS A 114 7.71 -4.44 22.84
CA LYS A 114 7.53 -3.43 23.89
C LYS A 114 8.48 -3.65 25.08
N SER A 115 8.93 -4.88 25.29
CA SER A 115 9.87 -5.23 26.37
C SER A 115 11.35 -5.02 26.02
N ILE A 116 11.67 -4.72 24.73
CA ILE A 116 13.06 -4.60 24.25
C ILE A 116 13.55 -3.16 24.40
N SER A 117 14.59 -2.96 25.22
CA SER A 117 15.20 -1.64 25.44
C SER A 117 16.01 -1.10 24.24
N ASN A 118 16.47 -1.98 23.33
CA ASN A 118 17.24 -1.61 22.15
C ASN A 118 16.36 -1.60 20.90
N MET A 119 16.02 -0.42 20.41
CA MET A 119 15.15 -0.23 19.24
C MET A 119 15.66 -0.93 17.96
N GLY A 120 16.97 -1.15 17.83
CA GLY A 120 17.54 -1.93 16.71
C GLY A 120 17.08 -3.39 16.68
N GLY A 121 16.83 -3.98 17.86
CA GLY A 121 16.39 -5.37 18.01
C GLY A 121 14.89 -5.61 17.70
N THR A 122 14.11 -4.56 17.51
CA THR A 122 12.66 -4.67 17.24
C THR A 122 12.30 -4.66 15.76
N MET A 123 13.29 -4.49 14.87
CA MET A 123 13.02 -4.41 13.44
C MET A 123 12.81 -5.80 12.84
N ARG A 124 11.68 -6.01 12.16
CA ARG A 124 11.49 -7.16 11.27
C ARG A 124 12.31 -6.93 10.01
N LEU A 125 13.30 -7.79 9.79
CA LEU A 125 14.24 -7.73 8.67
C LEU A 125 14.31 -9.07 7.96
N GLY A 126 14.29 -9.05 6.64
CA GLY A 126 14.42 -10.26 5.82
C GLY A 126 13.09 -10.71 5.21
N ALA A 127 13.11 -11.92 4.64
CA ALA A 127 11.94 -12.52 4.02
C ALA A 127 11.10 -13.25 5.07
N TYR A 128 9.77 -13.06 4.99
CA TYR A 128 8.79 -13.75 5.81
C TYR A 128 7.67 -14.27 4.91
N ASP A 129 7.12 -15.39 5.29
CA ASP A 129 6.01 -16.01 4.59
C ASP A 129 4.71 -15.24 4.87
N CYS A 130 3.87 -15.16 3.85
CA CYS A 130 2.55 -14.56 3.93
C CYS A 130 1.54 -15.45 3.22
N VAL A 131 0.43 -15.74 3.90
CA VAL A 131 -0.72 -16.45 3.34
C VAL A 131 -1.75 -15.42 2.91
N LEU A 132 -2.06 -15.41 1.62
CA LEU A 132 -3.05 -14.52 1.02
C LEU A 132 -4.43 -15.20 0.98
N LYS A 133 -5.46 -14.44 1.23
CA LYS A 133 -6.85 -14.90 1.13
C LYS A 133 -7.19 -15.21 -0.33
N ALA A 134 -7.65 -16.42 -0.60
CA ALA A 134 -8.08 -16.82 -1.93
C ALA A 134 -9.19 -15.88 -2.45
N GLY A 135 -9.09 -15.46 -3.72
CA GLY A 135 -10.01 -14.53 -4.36
C GLY A 135 -9.78 -13.05 -4.01
N SER A 136 -8.74 -12.72 -3.23
CA SER A 136 -8.29 -11.33 -3.10
C SER A 136 -7.53 -10.88 -4.35
N LYS A 137 -7.57 -9.58 -4.65
CA LYS A 137 -6.79 -9.00 -5.77
C LYS A 137 -5.29 -9.23 -5.60
N ALA A 138 -4.81 -9.25 -4.36
CA ALA A 138 -3.43 -9.59 -4.07
C ALA A 138 -3.11 -11.04 -4.46
N ALA A 139 -3.92 -12.02 -4.06
CA ALA A 139 -3.73 -13.43 -4.44
C ALA A 139 -3.84 -13.64 -5.95
N GLU A 140 -4.78 -12.96 -6.61
CA GLU A 140 -4.93 -12.97 -8.07
C GLU A 140 -3.68 -12.42 -8.77
N ALA A 141 -3.13 -11.30 -8.27
CA ALA A 141 -1.92 -10.71 -8.83
C ALA A 141 -0.72 -11.66 -8.74
N TYR A 142 -0.50 -12.29 -7.60
CA TYR A 142 0.59 -13.26 -7.42
C TYR A 142 0.33 -14.60 -8.13
N GLY A 143 -0.93 -14.95 -8.42
CA GLY A 143 -1.30 -16.28 -8.88
C GLY A 143 -1.06 -17.38 -7.85
N SER A 144 -0.96 -17.02 -6.59
CA SER A 144 -0.66 -17.90 -5.45
C SER A 144 -1.27 -17.33 -4.16
N THR A 145 -1.64 -18.22 -3.23
CA THR A 145 -2.03 -17.86 -1.88
C THR A 145 -0.87 -17.94 -0.87
N HIS A 146 0.30 -18.43 -1.28
CA HIS A 146 1.51 -18.51 -0.44
C HIS A 146 2.63 -17.75 -1.12
N ILE A 147 3.14 -16.74 -0.46
CA ILE A 147 4.23 -15.89 -0.95
C ILE A 147 5.26 -15.71 0.16
N SER A 148 6.46 -15.26 -0.21
CA SER A 148 7.50 -14.86 0.74
C SER A 148 8.08 -13.53 0.28
N GLU A 149 7.99 -12.50 1.11
CA GLU A 149 8.40 -11.13 0.77
C GLU A 149 9.25 -10.50 1.86
N ARG A 150 10.03 -9.49 1.50
CA ARG A 150 11.01 -8.89 2.40
C ARG A 150 10.42 -7.72 3.20
N HIS A 151 10.75 -7.69 4.49
CA HIS A 151 10.31 -6.70 5.46
C HIS A 151 11.45 -5.81 5.94
N ARG A 152 11.09 -4.58 6.32
CA ARG A 152 11.96 -3.61 7.00
C ARG A 152 11.12 -2.61 7.78
N HIS A 153 10.54 -3.04 8.89
CA HIS A 153 9.69 -2.19 9.73
C HIS A 153 9.67 -2.67 11.19
N ARG A 154 9.11 -1.86 12.08
CA ARG A 154 8.91 -2.17 13.51
C ARG A 154 7.44 -2.22 13.88
N PHE A 155 6.65 -1.30 13.31
CA PHE A 155 5.25 -1.11 13.65
C PHE A 155 4.38 -1.95 12.72
N GLU A 156 3.30 -2.47 13.29
CA GLU A 156 2.41 -3.44 12.67
C GLU A 156 0.96 -2.97 12.78
N PHE A 157 0.09 -3.51 11.95
CA PHE A 157 -1.36 -3.38 12.13
C PHE A 157 -1.77 -3.94 13.49
N ASN A 158 -2.56 -3.18 14.27
CA ASN A 158 -3.04 -3.63 15.57
C ASN A 158 -4.28 -4.52 15.40
N GLU A 159 -4.14 -5.81 15.71
CA GLU A 159 -5.16 -6.85 15.56
C GLU A 159 -6.46 -6.56 16.33
N GLU A 160 -6.42 -5.78 17.41
CA GLU A 160 -7.62 -5.39 18.18
C GLU A 160 -8.65 -4.64 17.33
N PHE A 161 -8.20 -3.95 16.28
CA PHE A 161 -9.07 -3.20 15.37
C PHE A 161 -9.51 -4.01 14.14
N ARG A 162 -8.93 -5.18 13.86
CA ARG A 162 -9.16 -5.95 12.64
C ARG A 162 -10.64 -6.09 12.28
N LYS A 163 -11.45 -6.51 13.25
CA LYS A 163 -12.89 -6.69 13.03
C LYS A 163 -13.59 -5.42 12.59
N GLN A 164 -13.23 -4.27 13.17
CA GLN A 164 -13.84 -2.98 12.83
C GLN A 164 -13.50 -2.58 11.39
N PHE A 165 -12.25 -2.80 10.95
CA PHE A 165 -11.83 -2.54 9.57
C PHE A 165 -12.55 -3.45 8.59
N GLU A 166 -12.61 -4.75 8.87
CA GLU A 166 -13.24 -5.74 7.99
C GLU A 166 -14.75 -5.52 7.86
N ASP A 167 -15.43 -5.20 8.96
CA ASP A 167 -16.86 -4.88 8.95
C ASP A 167 -17.16 -3.61 8.13
N ALA A 168 -16.24 -2.65 8.13
CA ALA A 168 -16.38 -1.39 7.39
C ALA A 168 -15.92 -1.47 5.92
N GLY A 169 -15.32 -2.59 5.49
CA GLY A 169 -14.97 -2.83 4.08
C GLY A 169 -13.48 -2.88 3.74
N MET A 170 -12.56 -2.52 4.63
CA MET A 170 -11.14 -2.79 4.45
C MET A 170 -10.84 -4.20 4.97
N LYS A 171 -10.37 -5.09 4.10
CA LYS A 171 -10.12 -6.49 4.43
C LYS A 171 -8.63 -6.74 4.67
N CYS A 172 -8.33 -7.50 5.71
CA CYS A 172 -7.01 -8.07 5.96
C CYS A 172 -6.89 -9.35 5.12
N VAL A 173 -6.19 -9.28 4.00
CA VAL A 173 -6.15 -10.34 2.98
C VAL A 173 -4.82 -11.07 2.91
N GLY A 174 -3.81 -10.62 3.66
CA GLY A 174 -2.53 -11.29 3.81
C GLY A 174 -2.12 -11.34 5.26
N GLU A 175 -1.63 -12.50 5.71
CA GLU A 175 -1.27 -12.76 7.09
C GLU A 175 -0.01 -13.62 7.17
N ASN A 176 0.88 -13.30 8.10
CA ASN A 176 2.01 -14.18 8.41
C ASN A 176 1.50 -15.43 9.12
N PRO A 177 1.82 -16.67 8.67
CA PRO A 177 1.26 -17.90 9.22
C PRO A 177 1.72 -18.21 10.65
N ASP A 178 2.86 -17.69 11.08
CA ASP A 178 3.43 -17.99 12.40
C ASP A 178 3.02 -16.97 13.47
N THR A 179 2.96 -15.69 13.09
CA THR A 179 2.71 -14.58 14.03
C THR A 179 1.30 -14.00 13.94
N HIS A 180 0.54 -14.40 12.92
CA HIS A 180 -0.79 -13.86 12.59
C HIS A 180 -0.86 -12.37 12.31
N LEU A 181 0.29 -11.72 12.08
CA LEU A 181 0.34 -10.29 11.74
C LEU A 181 -0.22 -10.03 10.35
N VAL A 182 -0.97 -8.93 10.22
CA VAL A 182 -1.53 -8.48 8.95
C VAL A 182 -0.42 -7.94 8.06
N GLU A 183 -0.26 -8.55 6.89
CA GLU A 183 0.76 -8.22 5.89
C GLU A 183 0.18 -7.47 4.70
N VAL A 184 -1.11 -7.68 4.40
CA VAL A 184 -1.79 -7.05 3.27
C VAL A 184 -3.19 -6.62 3.65
N VAL A 185 -3.53 -5.36 3.34
CA VAL A 185 -4.89 -4.84 3.40
C VAL A 185 -5.41 -4.50 2.01
N GLU A 186 -6.72 -4.65 1.82
CA GLU A 186 -7.38 -4.40 0.54
C GLU A 186 -8.78 -3.83 0.76
N ILE A 187 -9.24 -2.93 -0.12
CA ILE A 187 -10.65 -2.55 -0.23
C ILE A 187 -11.21 -3.20 -1.50
N PRO A 188 -11.91 -4.34 -1.40
CA PRO A 188 -12.36 -5.13 -2.56
C PRO A 188 -13.26 -4.38 -3.53
N GLU A 189 -14.09 -3.44 -3.03
CA GLU A 189 -15.03 -2.65 -3.81
C GLU A 189 -14.34 -1.60 -4.69
N LYS A 190 -13.07 -1.27 -4.41
CA LYS A 190 -12.28 -0.35 -5.23
C LYS A 190 -11.66 -1.05 -6.43
N LYS A 191 -11.43 -0.32 -7.51
CA LYS A 191 -10.76 -0.84 -8.71
C LYS A 191 -9.46 -1.55 -8.36
N TRP A 192 -8.60 -0.88 -7.59
CA TRP A 192 -7.36 -1.44 -7.07
C TRP A 192 -6.88 -0.58 -5.89
N TYR A 193 -7.04 -1.06 -4.66
CA TYR A 193 -6.64 -0.34 -3.45
C TYR A 193 -6.03 -1.35 -2.48
N ILE A 194 -4.70 -1.48 -2.56
CA ILE A 194 -3.93 -2.51 -1.81
C ILE A 194 -2.80 -1.84 -1.05
N GLY A 195 -2.63 -2.26 0.21
CA GLY A 195 -1.48 -1.91 1.05
C GLY A 195 -0.70 -3.16 1.44
N THR A 196 0.63 -3.11 1.40
CA THR A 196 1.50 -4.19 1.86
C THR A 196 2.44 -3.69 2.95
N GLN A 197 2.60 -4.47 4.02
CA GLN A 197 3.56 -4.16 5.09
C GLN A 197 5.00 -4.49 4.65
N TYR A 198 5.15 -5.46 3.79
CA TYR A 198 6.43 -5.81 3.15
C TYR A 198 6.78 -4.86 1.98
N HIS A 199 7.97 -5.05 1.45
CA HIS A 199 8.58 -4.24 0.40
C HIS A 199 8.71 -5.04 -0.91
N PRO A 200 7.67 -5.07 -1.78
CA PRO A 200 7.71 -5.81 -3.04
C PRO A 200 8.77 -5.28 -4.01
N GLU A 201 9.24 -4.03 -3.82
CA GLU A 201 10.33 -3.47 -4.62
C GLU A 201 11.68 -4.19 -4.40
N TYR A 202 11.88 -4.86 -3.27
CA TYR A 202 13.12 -5.60 -3.01
C TYR A 202 13.23 -6.91 -3.78
N SER A 203 12.11 -7.47 -4.23
CA SER A 203 12.04 -8.66 -5.07
C SER A 203 11.77 -8.35 -6.55
N SER A 204 11.57 -7.06 -6.89
CA SER A 204 11.19 -6.62 -8.24
C SER A 204 12.43 -6.23 -9.08
N THR A 205 12.51 -6.77 -10.29
CA THR A 205 13.55 -6.42 -11.27
C THR A 205 12.92 -6.10 -12.62
N VAL A 206 13.70 -5.51 -13.54
CA VAL A 206 13.23 -5.23 -14.91
C VAL A 206 12.82 -6.51 -15.66
N LEU A 207 13.54 -7.62 -15.44
CA LEU A 207 13.28 -8.89 -16.11
C LEU A 207 12.23 -9.74 -15.38
N SER A 208 12.02 -9.49 -14.10
CA SER A 208 11.05 -10.19 -13.24
C SER A 208 10.39 -9.18 -12.30
N PRO A 209 9.49 -8.33 -12.80
CA PRO A 209 8.79 -7.36 -11.97
C PRO A 209 7.87 -8.06 -10.99
N ASN A 210 7.78 -7.54 -9.75
CA ASN A 210 6.87 -8.10 -8.76
C ASN A 210 5.42 -8.01 -9.26
N PRO A 211 4.62 -9.06 -9.08
CA PRO A 211 3.24 -9.16 -9.60
C PRO A 211 2.31 -8.04 -9.16
N LEU A 212 2.48 -7.49 -7.95
CA LEU A 212 1.66 -6.37 -7.47
C LEU A 212 1.91 -5.09 -8.29
N PHE A 213 3.16 -4.80 -8.69
CA PHE A 213 3.42 -3.65 -9.56
C PHE A 213 2.80 -3.84 -10.94
N LEU A 214 2.86 -5.06 -11.52
CA LEU A 214 2.21 -5.35 -12.79
C LEU A 214 0.69 -5.17 -12.71
N SER A 215 0.07 -5.70 -11.66
CA SER A 215 -1.36 -5.59 -11.42
C SER A 215 -1.79 -4.13 -11.21
N PHE A 216 -1.02 -3.37 -10.41
CA PHE A 216 -1.26 -1.94 -10.19
C PHE A 216 -1.19 -1.13 -11.50
N VAL A 217 -0.12 -1.31 -12.28
CA VAL A 217 0.05 -0.62 -13.57
C VAL A 217 -1.09 -0.97 -14.53
N LYS A 218 -1.51 -2.23 -14.58
CA LYS A 218 -2.67 -2.65 -15.38
C LYS A 218 -3.93 -1.91 -14.95
N ALA A 219 -4.21 -1.85 -13.65
CA ALA A 219 -5.36 -1.12 -13.12
C ALA A 219 -5.29 0.39 -13.44
N ALA A 220 -4.10 1.00 -13.38
CA ALA A 220 -3.90 2.39 -13.77
C ALA A 220 -4.18 2.62 -15.27
N ILE A 221 -3.70 1.75 -16.15
CA ILE A 221 -3.99 1.81 -17.60
C ILE A 221 -5.49 1.65 -17.87
N ASP A 222 -6.16 0.74 -17.19
CA ASP A 222 -7.59 0.54 -17.34
C ASP A 222 -8.41 1.71 -16.79
N ASN A 223 -7.87 2.45 -15.81
CA ASN A 223 -8.47 3.69 -15.31
C ASN A 223 -8.35 4.86 -16.29
N GLN A 224 -7.30 4.91 -17.11
CA GLN A 224 -7.06 5.96 -18.11
C GLN A 224 -8.10 5.92 -19.25
N LYS A 225 -8.65 4.75 -19.55
CA LYS A 225 -9.57 4.54 -20.69
C LYS A 225 -11.01 5.04 -20.44
N LYS A 226 -11.27 5.63 -19.29
CA LYS A 226 -12.58 6.18 -18.89
C LYS A 226 -12.59 7.69 -18.91
#